data_a55485f11ccfe46e09e4808017315c56
#
_entry.id   a55485f11ccfe46e09e4808017315c56
#
_cell.length_a   1.000
_cell.length_b   1.000
_cell.length_c   1.000
_cell.angle_alpha   90.00
_cell.angle_beta   90.00
_cell.angle_gamma   90.00
#
_symmetry.space_group_name_H-M   'P 1'
#
loop_
_entity.id
_entity.type
_entity.pdbx_description
1 polymer ?
#
loop_
_entity_poly.entity_id
_entity_poly.type
_entity_poly.pdbx_seq_one_letter_code
_entity_poly.pdbx_strand_id
1 'polypeptide(L)'
;MTRIGTGKLRQQNDHTVLRLLIENPHMTKKELAQLSSLTVATVGTILNDFVHKGIVQVSDEVHLAMGRPTQRFVIQEDFFHILSIFIQRQNNQNYLCYE
;
A
#
# COMPACT_ATOMS: atom_id res chain seq x y z
N MET A 1 -19.91 9.99 -16.97
CA MET A 1 -19.95 8.92 -16.53
C MET A 1 -18.70 8.33 -16.35
N THR A 2 -17.90 8.38 -17.03
CA THR A 2 -16.69 7.81 -16.94
C THR A 2 -15.78 8.24 -15.88
N ARG A 3 -15.99 9.40 -15.28
CA ARG A 3 -15.16 9.80 -14.27
C ARG A 3 -15.25 8.99 -13.06
N ILE A 4 -16.34 8.35 -12.81
CA ILE A 4 -16.52 7.50 -11.67
C ILE A 4 -15.47 6.41 -11.61
N GLY A 5 -15.16 5.85 -12.74
CA GLY A 5 -14.18 4.79 -12.81
C GLY A 5 -12.81 5.20 -12.35
N THR A 6 -12.39 6.40 -12.70
CA THR A 6 -11.06 6.87 -12.34
C THR A 6 -10.91 7.02 -10.84
N GLY A 7 -11.90 7.61 -10.20
CA GLY A 7 -11.86 7.79 -8.77
C GLY A 7 -11.86 6.49 -8.02
N LYS A 8 -12.71 5.56 -8.45
CA LYS A 8 -12.79 4.26 -7.80
C LYS A 8 -11.50 3.48 -7.98
N LEU A 9 -10.92 3.56 -9.16
CA LEU A 9 -9.70 2.85 -9.44
C LEU A 9 -8.58 3.34 -8.53
N ARG A 10 -8.48 4.64 -8.33
CA ARG A 10 -7.48 5.18 -7.45
C ARG A 10 -7.69 4.71 -6.02
N GLN A 11 -8.92 4.69 -5.55
CA GLN A 11 -9.22 4.21 -4.22
C GLN A 11 -8.89 2.75 -4.05
N GLN A 12 -9.18 1.95 -5.05
CA GLN A 12 -8.86 0.54 -4.99
C GLN A 12 -7.36 0.32 -4.95
N ASN A 13 -6.63 1.07 -5.74
CA ASN A 13 -5.17 0.94 -5.77
C ASN A 13 -4.56 1.36 -4.44
N ASP A 14 -5.04 2.45 -3.87
CA ASP A 14 -4.57 2.91 -2.58
C ASP A 14 -4.82 1.86 -1.51
N HIS A 15 -6.02 1.31 -1.51
CA HIS A 15 -6.40 0.28 -0.54
C HIS A 15 -5.54 -0.97 -0.69
N THR A 16 -5.27 -1.37 -1.93
CA THR A 16 -4.46 -2.53 -2.18
C THR A 16 -3.05 -2.36 -1.64
N VAL A 17 -2.46 -1.20 -1.88
CA VAL A 17 -1.10 -0.94 -1.40
C VAL A 17 -1.06 -0.92 0.13
N LEU A 18 -2.05 -0.28 0.76
CA LEU A 18 -2.10 -0.25 2.22
C LEU A 18 -2.25 -1.64 2.80
N ARG A 19 -3.11 -2.44 2.21
CA ARG A 19 -3.33 -3.80 2.71
C ARG A 19 -2.06 -4.63 2.60
N LEU A 20 -1.37 -4.51 1.47
CA LEU A 20 -0.14 -5.26 1.30
C LEU A 20 0.92 -4.85 2.30
N LEU A 21 1.00 -3.56 2.61
CA LEU A 21 1.97 -3.09 3.60
C LEU A 21 1.62 -3.55 5.01
N ILE A 22 0.34 -3.66 5.31
CA ILE A 22 -0.07 -4.17 6.61
C ILE A 22 0.28 -5.65 6.74
N GLU A 23 0.03 -6.41 5.68
CA GLU A 23 0.30 -7.83 5.70
C GLU A 23 1.79 -8.14 5.58
N ASN A 24 2.52 -7.28 4.88
CA ASN A 24 3.94 -7.49 4.62
C ASN A 24 4.71 -6.21 4.85
N PRO A 25 5.10 -5.94 6.09
CA PRO A 25 5.86 -4.72 6.36
C PRO A 25 7.24 -4.75 5.69
N HIS A 26 7.79 -3.58 5.51
CA HIS A 26 9.14 -3.41 4.96
C HIS A 26 9.27 -3.90 3.52
N MET A 27 8.31 -3.53 2.69
CA MET A 27 8.34 -3.90 1.28
C MET A 27 8.92 -2.79 0.43
N THR A 28 9.54 -3.18 -0.68
CA THR A 28 10.04 -2.23 -1.65
C THR A 28 8.94 -1.90 -2.66
N LYS A 29 9.14 -0.84 -3.43
CA LYS A 29 8.20 -0.49 -4.49
C LYS A 29 8.03 -1.62 -5.48
N LYS A 30 9.14 -2.26 -5.82
CA LYS A 30 9.11 -3.34 -6.79
C LYS A 30 8.29 -4.51 -6.30
N GLU A 31 8.46 -4.87 -5.03
CA GLU A 31 7.69 -5.96 -4.45
C GLU A 31 6.21 -5.62 -4.41
N LEU A 32 5.89 -4.40 -4.02
CA LEU A 32 4.50 -3.97 -3.99
C LEU A 32 3.90 -3.98 -5.39
N ALA A 33 4.66 -3.55 -6.38
CA ALA A 33 4.17 -3.57 -7.76
C ALA A 33 3.88 -4.98 -8.23
N GLN A 34 4.75 -5.90 -7.89
CA GLN A 34 4.56 -7.30 -8.29
C GLN A 34 3.33 -7.90 -7.64
N LEU A 35 3.14 -7.68 -6.36
CA LEU A 35 2.02 -8.27 -5.65
C LEU A 35 0.69 -7.60 -5.98
N SER A 36 0.72 -6.33 -6.32
CA SER A 36 -0.51 -5.60 -6.61
C SER A 36 -0.89 -5.64 -8.07
N SER A 37 0.01 -6.10 -8.92
CA SER A 37 -0.16 -6.06 -10.38
C SER A 37 -0.20 -4.63 -10.92
N LEU A 38 0.33 -3.70 -10.17
CA LEU A 38 0.46 -2.31 -10.60
C LEU A 38 1.88 -2.07 -11.08
N THR A 39 2.08 -0.97 -11.79
CA THR A 39 3.42 -0.62 -12.21
C THR A 39 4.18 0.01 -11.05
N VAL A 40 5.50 -0.03 -11.14
CA VAL A 40 6.33 0.60 -10.13
C VAL A 40 6.05 2.10 -10.07
N ALA A 41 5.80 2.71 -11.21
CA ALA A 41 5.50 4.14 -11.26
C ALA A 41 4.21 4.46 -10.49
N THR A 42 3.18 3.65 -10.68
CA THR A 42 1.92 3.84 -9.99
C THR A 42 2.09 3.64 -8.49
N VAL A 43 2.79 2.58 -8.10
CA VAL A 43 3.05 2.33 -6.69
C VAL A 43 3.86 3.48 -6.09
N GLY A 44 4.84 3.98 -6.83
CA GLY A 44 5.64 5.10 -6.36
C GLY A 44 4.81 6.34 -6.09
N THR A 45 3.88 6.64 -6.98
CA THR A 45 3.00 7.79 -6.80
C THR A 45 2.13 7.60 -5.54
N ILE A 46 1.59 6.41 -5.36
CA ILE A 46 0.75 6.13 -4.21
C ILE A 46 1.56 6.23 -2.92
N LEU A 47 2.75 5.66 -2.89
CA LEU A 47 3.60 5.70 -1.71
C LEU A 47 4.04 7.12 -1.38
N ASN A 48 4.37 7.91 -2.39
CA ASN A 48 4.74 9.30 -2.15
C ASN A 48 3.61 10.06 -1.49
N ASP A 49 2.39 9.83 -1.94
CA ASP A 49 1.23 10.46 -1.35
C ASP A 49 1.06 10.04 0.11
N PHE A 50 1.22 8.76 0.39
CA PHE A 50 1.09 8.26 1.76
C PHE A 50 2.21 8.77 2.67
N VAL A 51 3.41 8.86 2.15
CA VAL A 51 4.52 9.40 2.93
C VAL A 51 4.27 10.86 3.24
N HIS A 52 3.76 11.60 2.27
CA HIS A 52 3.45 13.00 2.46
C HIS A 52 2.36 13.20 3.52
N LYS A 53 1.41 12.29 3.57
CA LYS A 53 0.34 12.35 4.55
C LYS A 53 0.73 11.80 5.91
N GLY A 54 1.90 11.21 6.01
CA GLY A 54 2.37 10.66 7.28
C GLY A 54 1.82 9.28 7.61
N ILE A 55 1.22 8.62 6.64
CA ILE A 55 0.67 7.28 6.86
C ILE A 55 1.73 6.20 6.69
N VAL A 56 2.64 6.42 5.76
CA VAL A 56 3.71 5.48 5.44
C VAL A 56 5.05 6.16 5.65
N GLN A 57 6.04 5.41 6.07
CA GLN A 57 7.39 5.95 6.19
C GLN A 57 8.38 4.99 5.57
N VAL A 58 9.55 5.52 5.24
CA VAL A 58 10.64 4.69 4.77
C VAL A 58 11.27 4.04 5.98
N SER A 59 11.24 2.72 6.02
CA SER A 59 11.74 2.01 7.19
C SER A 59 13.22 1.70 7.05
N ASP A 60 13.70 1.59 5.81
CA ASP A 60 15.03 1.12 5.60
C ASP A 60 15.49 1.44 4.19
N GLU A 61 16.78 1.47 3.97
CA GLU A 61 17.32 1.69 2.66
C GLU A 61 18.31 0.60 2.37
N VAL A 62 18.08 -0.15 1.32
CA VAL A 62 18.92 -1.28 0.96
C VAL A 62 19.81 -0.90 -0.19
N HIS A 63 21.10 -1.06 -0.02
CA HIS A 63 22.06 -0.77 -1.08
C HIS A 63 22.41 -2.06 -1.79
N LEU A 64 22.03 -2.12 -3.05
CA LEU A 64 22.33 -3.27 -3.86
C LEU A 64 23.73 -3.12 -4.44
N ALA A 65 24.36 -4.26 -4.74
CA ALA A 65 25.73 -4.27 -5.23
C ALA A 65 25.90 -3.46 -6.49
N MET A 66 24.89 -3.49 -7.34
CA MET A 66 24.97 -2.79 -8.59
C MET A 66 23.83 -1.88 -8.79
N GLY A 67 23.62 -0.93 -8.24
CA GLY A 67 22.51 -0.12 -8.55
C GLY A 67 22.20 0.92 -7.54
N ARG A 68 21.03 1.52 -7.70
CA ARG A 68 20.57 2.56 -6.83
C ARG A 68 20.08 1.97 -5.54
N PRO A 69 20.18 2.71 -4.44
CA PRO A 69 19.59 2.25 -3.20
C PRO A 69 18.10 2.03 -3.35
N THR A 70 17.63 1.00 -2.71
CA THR A 70 16.21 0.68 -2.73
C THR A 70 15.64 0.92 -1.35
N GLN A 71 14.50 1.56 -1.28
CA GLN A 71 13.87 1.87 -0.02
C GLN A 71 12.77 0.88 0.29
N ARG A 72 12.64 0.56 1.56
CA ARG A 72 11.54 -0.25 2.06
C ARG A 72 10.56 0.65 2.79
N PHE A 73 9.31 0.31 2.69
CA PHE A 73 8.24 1.13 3.25
C PHE A 73 7.45 0.36 4.29
N VAL A 74 6.93 1.09 5.27
CA VAL A 74 6.13 0.48 6.32
C VAL A 74 5.07 1.49 6.74
N ILE A 75 3.95 1.01 7.25
CA ILE A 75 2.91 1.88 7.77
C ILE A 75 3.40 2.49 9.08
N GLN A 76 3.16 3.78 9.26
CA GLN A 76 3.48 4.46 10.50
C GLN A 76 2.78 3.77 11.65
N GLU A 77 3.47 3.64 12.77
CA GLU A 77 2.95 2.91 13.91
C GLU A 77 1.61 3.46 14.38
N ASP A 78 1.47 4.76 14.37
CA ASP A 78 0.24 5.39 14.82
C ASP A 78 -0.96 4.98 14.00
N PHE A 79 -0.75 4.65 12.75
CA PHE A 79 -1.83 4.28 11.85
C PHE A 79 -1.98 2.79 11.69
N PHE A 80 -0.98 2.02 12.05
CA PHE A 80 -0.97 0.59 11.78
C PHE A 80 -2.18 -0.12 12.39
N HIS A 81 -2.43 0.13 13.66
CA HIS A 81 -3.53 -0.54 14.35
C HIS A 81 -4.88 -0.14 13.78
N ILE A 82 -5.05 1.13 13.51
CA ILE A 82 -6.31 1.62 12.98
C ILE A 82 -6.58 1.04 11.60
N LEU A 83 -5.58 1.08 10.73
CA LEU A 83 -5.75 0.57 9.37
C LEU A 83 -5.93 -0.95 9.36
N SER A 84 -5.22 -1.63 10.24
CA SER A 84 -5.33 -3.07 10.33
C SER A 84 -6.74 -3.49 10.75
N ILE A 85 -7.30 -2.81 11.72
CA ILE A 85 -8.65 -3.09 12.18
C ILE A 85 -9.66 -2.79 11.08
N PHE A 86 -9.47 -1.68 10.39
CA PHE A 86 -10.37 -1.28 9.33
C PHE A 86 -10.41 -2.33 8.21
N ILE A 87 -9.25 -2.80 7.80
CA ILE A 87 -9.17 -3.79 6.73
C ILE A 87 -9.74 -5.13 7.18
N GLN A 88 -9.47 -5.53 8.40
CA GLN A 88 -10.03 -6.75 8.93
C GLN A 88 -11.56 -6.67 9.00
N ARG A 89 -12.07 -5.52 9.39
CA ARG A 89 -13.50 -5.36 9.45
C ARG A 89 -14.15 -5.48 8.07
N GLN A 90 -13.51 -4.93 7.06
CA GLN A 90 -14.02 -5.05 5.71
C GLN A 90 -14.00 -6.49 5.24
N ASN A 91 -12.93 -7.21 5.55
CA ASN A 91 -12.86 -8.61 5.18
C ASN A 91 -13.93 -9.43 5.89
N ASN A 92 -14.16 -9.13 7.16
CA ASN A 92 -15.20 -9.83 7.91
C ASN A 92 -16.57 -9.55 7.35
N GLN A 93 -16.82 -8.31 6.96
CA GLN A 93 -18.09 -7.96 6.36
C GLN A 93 -18.31 -8.71 5.06
N ASN A 94 -17.29 -8.79 4.23
CA ASN A 94 -17.41 -9.52 3.00
C ASN A 94 -17.68 -10.99 3.27
N TYR A 95 -17.04 -11.50 4.29
CA TYR A 95 -17.20 -12.88 4.65
C TYR A 95 -18.63 -13.14 5.13
N LEU A 96 -19.17 -12.23 5.93
CA LEU A 96 -20.51 -12.38 6.42
C LEU A 96 -21.56 -12.27 5.33
N CYS A 97 -21.25 -11.55 4.28
CA CYS A 97 -22.19 -11.42 3.19
C CYS A 97 -22.50 -12.75 2.51
N TYR A 98 -21.63 -13.70 2.64
CA TYR A 98 -21.87 -14.99 2.02
C TYR A 98 -22.70 -15.90 2.90
N GLU A 99 -22.93 -15.51 4.09
CA GLU A 99 -23.73 -16.28 4.98
C GLU A 99 -25.15 -15.77 5.00
#